data_c705e112af9cf6321ea80b2e0bba7955
#
_entry.id   c705e112af9cf6321ea80b2e0bba7955
#
_cell.length_a   1.000
_cell.length_b   1.000
_cell.length_c   1.000
_cell.angle_alpha   90.00
_cell.angle_beta   90.00
_cell.angle_gamma   90.00
#
_symmetry.space_group_name_H-M   'P 1'
#
loop_
_entity.id
_entity.type
_entity.pdbx_description
1 polymer ?
#
loop_
_entity_poly.entity_id
_entity_poly.type
_entity_poly.pdbx_seq_one_letter_code
_entity_poly.pdbx_strand_id
1 'polypeptide(L)'
;MKAAQISKAGGDWELVERELPEPRTGEVRVKVDACGVCHSDTLVKEGHWPGLQYPRVPGHEVAGRIDALGDNVNAWQKDQRVGVGWHGGHCFVCEQCRRGDFAMCINRKVTGIDFDGGYAEYMIAPASALAAIPDEVPAEEAGPFMCAGVTVFNALRNSGARAGDVVAVHGIGGLGHLGVQYARQMGFQTVAINRGNDKESLARQLGAHHYIDATATDVVAELQKLGGANVILATAPNAQAISALVDGLAPSGKLLVPAAPAEPLTISVFSLIMRRSSVAGWYSGMARDSQDTMEFSALTGVHPMIEKYPLERVAEAYEQMHSGNVRFRVVLTMGGE
;
A
#
# COMPACT_ATOMS: atom_id res chain seq x y z
N MET A 1 5.55 -13.73 23.76
CA MET A 1 5.98 -12.97 22.58
C MET A 1 5.81 -11.48 22.83
N LYS A 2 6.74 -10.67 22.31
CA LYS A 2 6.59 -9.21 22.35
C LYS A 2 5.60 -8.71 21.30
N ALA A 3 4.85 -7.67 21.65
CA ALA A 3 3.95 -6.98 20.75
C ALA A 3 3.86 -5.48 21.11
N ALA A 4 3.69 -4.63 20.10
CA ALA A 4 3.37 -3.21 20.28
C ALA A 4 1.87 -3.01 20.06
N GLN A 5 1.18 -2.52 21.09
CA GLN A 5 -0.28 -2.35 21.06
C GLN A 5 -0.69 -0.91 21.36
N ILE A 6 -1.93 -0.61 21.04
CA ILE A 6 -2.67 0.57 21.49
C ILE A 6 -3.84 0.07 22.36
N SER A 7 -3.96 0.59 23.58
CA SER A 7 -4.98 0.17 24.53
C SER A 7 -6.29 0.98 24.47
N LYS A 8 -6.28 2.14 23.80
CA LYS A 8 -7.44 3.00 23.57
C LYS A 8 -7.15 3.99 22.42
N ALA A 9 -8.18 4.57 21.83
CA ALA A 9 -8.06 5.63 20.84
C ALA A 9 -7.19 6.79 21.38
N GLY A 10 -6.22 7.26 20.59
CA GLY A 10 -5.25 8.28 20.97
C GLY A 10 -4.28 7.86 22.09
N GLY A 11 -4.29 6.59 22.51
CA GLY A 11 -3.40 6.07 23.55
C GLY A 11 -1.94 5.96 23.08
N ASP A 12 -1.00 5.88 24.03
CA ASP A 12 0.41 5.67 23.72
C ASP A 12 0.70 4.27 23.19
N TRP A 13 1.85 4.11 22.54
CA TRP A 13 2.36 2.79 22.18
C TRP A 13 2.81 2.05 23.43
N GLU A 14 2.31 0.84 23.59
CA GLU A 14 2.65 -0.05 24.70
C GLU A 14 3.38 -1.29 24.20
N LEU A 15 4.61 -1.49 24.64
CA LEU A 15 5.31 -2.75 24.42
C LEU A 15 4.91 -3.74 25.50
N VAL A 16 4.32 -4.85 25.10
CA VAL A 16 3.75 -5.84 26.02
C VAL A 16 4.26 -7.25 25.72
N GLU A 17 4.33 -8.08 26.77
CA GLU A 17 4.47 -9.52 26.62
C GLU A 17 3.09 -10.17 26.53
N ARG A 18 2.89 -11.04 25.53
CA ARG A 18 1.65 -11.79 25.30
C ARG A 18 1.97 -13.28 25.20
N GLU A 19 0.98 -14.11 25.48
CA GLU A 19 1.05 -15.54 25.18
C GLU A 19 1.18 -15.75 23.68
N LEU A 20 1.86 -16.84 23.30
CA LEU A 20 1.99 -17.23 21.91
C LEU A 20 0.62 -17.75 21.42
N PRO A 21 0.01 -17.11 20.40
CA PRO A 21 -1.33 -17.51 19.97
C PRO A 21 -1.29 -18.81 19.17
N GLU A 22 -2.32 -19.66 19.31
CA GLU A 22 -2.46 -20.89 18.55
C GLU A 22 -3.41 -20.71 17.36
N PRO A 23 -3.04 -21.17 16.15
CA PRO A 23 -3.89 -21.04 14.97
C PRO A 23 -5.08 -22.01 15.04
N ARG A 24 -6.26 -21.53 14.70
CA ARG A 24 -7.48 -22.30 14.57
C ARG A 24 -7.58 -22.94 13.18
N THR A 25 -8.63 -23.72 12.95
CA THR A 25 -8.96 -24.28 11.63
C THR A 25 -8.97 -23.20 10.56
N GLY A 26 -8.17 -23.40 9.49
CA GLY A 26 -8.03 -22.46 8.37
C GLY A 26 -7.14 -21.26 8.64
N GLU A 27 -6.48 -21.20 9.80
CA GLU A 27 -5.53 -20.13 10.16
C GLU A 27 -4.08 -20.65 10.19
N VAL A 28 -3.17 -19.73 10.14
CA VAL A 28 -1.73 -19.97 10.36
C VAL A 28 -1.19 -19.03 11.42
N ARG A 29 -0.15 -19.47 12.13
CA ARG A 29 0.70 -18.58 12.91
C ARG A 29 1.90 -18.18 12.04
N VAL A 30 2.08 -16.90 11.87
CA VAL A 30 3.23 -16.33 11.17
C VAL A 30 4.22 -15.80 12.21
N LYS A 31 5.47 -16.28 12.16
CA LYS A 31 6.59 -15.62 12.81
C LYS A 31 6.96 -14.42 11.95
N VAL A 32 6.81 -13.23 12.50
CA VAL A 32 7.04 -11.98 11.77
C VAL A 32 8.54 -11.69 11.74
N ASP A 33 9.08 -11.45 10.56
CA ASP A 33 10.44 -10.99 10.35
C ASP A 33 10.48 -9.45 10.24
N ALA A 34 9.50 -8.87 9.53
CA ALA A 34 9.37 -7.44 9.32
C ALA A 34 7.91 -7.00 9.15
N CYS A 35 7.59 -5.76 9.53
CA CYS A 35 6.29 -5.15 9.27
C CYS A 35 6.46 -3.66 8.90
N GLY A 36 5.95 -3.26 7.74
CA GLY A 36 5.96 -1.86 7.34
C GLY A 36 5.02 -1.01 8.19
N VAL A 37 5.37 0.27 8.34
CA VAL A 37 4.55 1.29 9.03
C VAL A 37 3.85 2.14 7.99
N CYS A 38 2.52 2.13 8.03
CA CYS A 38 1.67 2.79 7.06
C CYS A 38 0.89 3.96 7.69
N HIS A 39 0.61 4.98 6.89
CA HIS A 39 -0.27 6.07 7.35
C HIS A 39 -1.66 5.55 7.77
N SER A 40 -2.14 4.45 7.20
CA SER A 40 -3.42 3.83 7.60
C SER A 40 -3.41 3.28 9.04
N ASP A 41 -2.25 3.09 9.66
CA ASP A 41 -2.18 2.68 11.08
C ASP A 41 -2.65 3.79 12.02
N THR A 42 -2.75 5.05 11.53
CA THR A 42 -3.42 6.15 12.25
C THR A 42 -4.88 5.84 12.53
N LEU A 43 -5.55 5.05 11.69
CA LEU A 43 -6.94 4.62 11.91
C LEU A 43 -7.09 3.84 13.21
N VAL A 44 -6.08 3.05 13.58
CA VAL A 44 -6.03 2.32 14.86
C VAL A 44 -5.54 3.23 15.97
N LYS A 45 -4.45 3.95 15.75
CA LYS A 45 -3.82 4.84 16.74
C LYS A 45 -4.79 5.89 17.24
N GLU A 46 -5.54 6.52 16.35
CA GLU A 46 -6.47 7.61 16.66
C GLU A 46 -7.93 7.15 16.82
N GLY A 47 -8.23 5.88 16.56
CA GLY A 47 -9.60 5.34 16.71
C GLY A 47 -10.57 5.76 15.62
N HIS A 48 -10.09 6.06 14.42
CA HIS A 48 -10.91 6.54 13.31
C HIS A 48 -11.63 5.43 12.54
N TRP A 49 -11.53 4.17 12.98
CA TRP A 49 -12.22 3.05 12.33
C TRP A 49 -13.46 2.63 13.11
N PRO A 50 -14.66 2.60 12.47
CA PRO A 50 -15.89 2.21 13.15
C PRO A 50 -15.83 0.79 13.72
N GLY A 51 -16.19 0.62 14.99
CA GLY A 51 -16.26 -0.70 15.64
C GLY A 51 -14.92 -1.30 16.05
N LEU A 52 -13.82 -0.54 15.96
CA LEU A 52 -12.50 -0.99 16.42
C LEU A 52 -12.52 -1.40 17.89
N GLN A 53 -11.94 -2.54 18.19
CA GLN A 53 -11.83 -3.09 19.55
C GLN A 53 -10.38 -2.91 20.05
N TYR A 54 -10.25 -2.45 21.29
CA TYR A 54 -8.98 -2.32 22.00
C TYR A 54 -8.86 -3.31 23.15
N PRO A 55 -7.64 -3.73 23.60
CA PRO A 55 -6.36 -3.35 22.99
C PRO A 55 -6.19 -3.94 21.60
N ARG A 56 -5.43 -3.25 20.72
CA ARG A 56 -5.17 -3.70 19.35
C ARG A 56 -3.67 -3.62 19.02
N VAL A 57 -3.15 -4.66 18.37
CA VAL A 57 -1.85 -4.66 17.71
C VAL A 57 -2.06 -4.28 16.24
N PRO A 58 -1.58 -3.12 15.78
CA PRO A 58 -1.67 -2.72 14.39
C PRO A 58 -0.69 -3.45 13.47
N GLY A 59 -0.57 -2.97 12.23
CA GLY A 59 0.38 -3.45 11.24
C GLY A 59 -0.24 -4.41 10.22
N HIS A 60 -0.26 -3.98 8.96
CA HIS A 60 -0.84 -4.71 7.82
C HIS A 60 0.12 -4.81 6.63
N GLU A 61 1.41 -4.63 6.88
CA GLU A 61 2.49 -4.78 5.89
C GLU A 61 3.47 -5.87 6.36
N VAL A 62 2.93 -7.07 6.58
CA VAL A 62 3.65 -8.15 7.27
C VAL A 62 4.45 -9.00 6.30
N ALA A 63 5.69 -9.28 6.64
CA ALA A 63 6.52 -10.30 6.03
C ALA A 63 7.10 -11.21 7.11
N GLY A 64 7.07 -12.53 6.86
CA GLY A 64 7.56 -13.51 7.82
C GLY A 64 7.54 -14.93 7.28
N ARG A 65 7.48 -15.88 8.21
CA ARG A 65 7.45 -17.32 7.91
C ARG A 65 6.33 -18.00 8.66
N ILE A 66 5.74 -19.02 8.06
CA ILE A 66 4.75 -19.86 8.74
C ILE A 66 5.46 -20.64 9.85
N ASP A 67 5.04 -20.44 11.09
CA ASP A 67 5.55 -21.13 12.28
C ASP A 67 4.68 -22.33 12.66
N ALA A 68 3.35 -22.18 12.56
CA ALA A 68 2.39 -23.24 12.81
C ALA A 68 1.20 -23.16 11.87
N LEU A 69 0.59 -24.32 11.59
CA LEU A 69 -0.59 -24.47 10.75
C LEU A 69 -1.75 -24.97 11.60
N GLY A 70 -2.90 -24.34 11.48
CA GLY A 70 -4.16 -24.87 12.00
C GLY A 70 -4.72 -25.97 11.13
N ASP A 71 -5.78 -26.64 11.61
CA ASP A 71 -6.44 -27.70 10.87
C ASP A 71 -6.97 -27.21 9.51
N ASN A 72 -6.98 -28.11 8.52
CA ASN A 72 -7.47 -27.86 7.16
C ASN A 72 -6.67 -26.83 6.35
N VAL A 73 -5.46 -26.47 6.76
CA VAL A 73 -4.52 -25.67 5.95
C VAL A 73 -3.64 -26.62 5.13
N ASN A 74 -3.98 -26.81 3.85
CA ASN A 74 -3.30 -27.79 2.98
C ASN A 74 -2.44 -27.13 1.86
N ALA A 75 -2.65 -25.81 1.61
CA ALA A 75 -1.95 -25.09 0.55
C ALA A 75 -0.60 -24.50 0.97
N TRP A 76 -0.27 -24.56 2.25
CA TRP A 76 0.88 -23.92 2.85
C TRP A 76 1.68 -24.92 3.69
N GLN A 77 2.96 -24.62 3.89
CA GLN A 77 3.89 -25.45 4.64
C GLN A 77 4.58 -24.63 5.74
N LYS A 78 4.99 -25.29 6.81
CA LYS A 78 5.85 -24.68 7.84
C LYS A 78 7.13 -24.15 7.21
N ASP A 79 7.67 -23.06 7.76
CA ASP A 79 8.84 -22.33 7.32
C ASP A 79 8.75 -21.64 5.95
N GLN A 80 7.60 -21.77 5.26
CA GLN A 80 7.35 -21.05 4.02
C GLN A 80 7.28 -19.55 4.27
N ARG A 81 7.96 -18.76 3.41
CA ARG A 81 7.96 -17.29 3.46
C ARG A 81 6.63 -16.75 2.98
N VAL A 82 6.00 -15.90 3.79
CA VAL A 82 4.67 -15.36 3.50
C VAL A 82 4.54 -13.91 3.93
N GLY A 83 3.70 -13.17 3.21
CA GLY A 83 3.24 -11.85 3.59
C GLY A 83 1.76 -11.82 3.91
N VAL A 84 1.35 -10.88 4.76
CA VAL A 84 -0.05 -10.58 5.05
C VAL A 84 -0.28 -9.09 4.87
N GLY A 85 -1.15 -8.73 3.91
CA GLY A 85 -1.45 -7.35 3.59
C GLY A 85 -2.69 -6.81 4.27
N TRP A 86 -3.15 -5.63 3.79
CA TRP A 86 -4.36 -4.97 4.26
C TRP A 86 -5.60 -5.89 4.23
N HIS A 87 -5.80 -6.62 3.12
CA HIS A 87 -6.92 -7.55 2.99
C HIS A 87 -6.63 -8.84 3.78
N GLY A 88 -7.10 -8.87 5.02
CA GLY A 88 -6.87 -9.94 5.99
C GLY A 88 -7.86 -11.12 5.89
N GLY A 89 -8.79 -11.11 4.92
CA GLY A 89 -9.71 -12.23 4.73
C GLY A 89 -11.06 -11.85 4.14
N HIS A 90 -11.81 -12.86 3.67
CA HIS A 90 -13.12 -12.73 3.04
C HIS A 90 -13.99 -13.96 3.33
N CYS A 91 -15.32 -13.88 3.08
CA CYS A 91 -16.27 -14.88 3.54
C CYS A 91 -16.56 -16.00 2.54
N PHE A 92 -16.09 -15.94 1.30
CA PHE A 92 -16.34 -16.88 0.19
C PHE A 92 -17.79 -17.04 -0.28
N VAL A 93 -18.79 -16.52 0.44
CA VAL A 93 -20.22 -16.82 0.20
C VAL A 93 -21.05 -15.62 -0.25
N CYS A 94 -20.62 -14.39 -0.01
CA CYS A 94 -21.38 -13.21 -0.45
C CYS A 94 -21.32 -13.05 -1.99
N GLU A 95 -22.17 -12.19 -2.53
CA GLU A 95 -22.30 -11.94 -3.96
C GLU A 95 -20.95 -11.60 -4.61
N GLN A 96 -20.16 -10.73 -3.98
CA GLN A 96 -18.85 -10.32 -4.50
C GLN A 96 -17.87 -11.50 -4.52
N CYS A 97 -17.81 -12.26 -3.44
CA CYS A 97 -16.95 -13.47 -3.40
C CYS A 97 -17.35 -14.50 -4.46
N ARG A 98 -18.65 -14.71 -4.70
CA ARG A 98 -19.13 -15.65 -5.72
C ARG A 98 -18.80 -15.20 -7.15
N ARG A 99 -18.54 -13.91 -7.36
CA ARG A 99 -18.05 -13.34 -8.63
C ARG A 99 -16.54 -13.34 -8.75
N GLY A 100 -15.81 -13.79 -7.71
CA GLY A 100 -14.36 -13.75 -7.65
C GLY A 100 -13.77 -12.39 -7.22
N ASP A 101 -14.61 -11.42 -6.87
CA ASP A 101 -14.20 -10.11 -6.38
C ASP A 101 -14.09 -10.12 -4.84
N PHE A 102 -13.09 -10.83 -4.33
CA PHE A 102 -12.88 -11.00 -2.89
C PHE A 102 -12.48 -9.70 -2.20
N ALA A 103 -11.82 -8.79 -2.91
CA ALA A 103 -11.44 -7.48 -2.38
C ALA A 103 -12.66 -6.65 -1.94
N MET A 104 -13.79 -6.80 -2.64
CA MET A 104 -15.06 -6.12 -2.33
C MET A 104 -16.00 -6.97 -1.47
N CYS A 105 -15.51 -8.01 -0.80
CA CYS A 105 -16.31 -8.81 0.14
C CYS A 105 -16.97 -7.92 1.19
N ILE A 106 -18.28 -8.08 1.39
CA ILE A 106 -19.02 -7.28 2.39
C ILE A 106 -18.64 -7.63 3.83
N ASN A 107 -18.08 -8.84 4.04
CA ASN A 107 -17.58 -9.32 5.33
C ASN A 107 -16.06 -9.40 5.34
N ARG A 108 -15.37 -8.55 4.55
CA ARG A 108 -13.90 -8.54 4.54
C ARG A 108 -13.34 -8.21 5.90
N LYS A 109 -12.19 -8.77 6.17
CA LYS A 109 -11.41 -8.48 7.38
C LYS A 109 -10.17 -7.66 7.00
N VAL A 110 -9.80 -6.74 7.87
CA VAL A 110 -8.61 -5.89 7.70
C VAL A 110 -7.59 -6.25 8.77
N THR A 111 -6.39 -6.59 8.33
CA THR A 111 -5.26 -6.94 9.20
C THR A 111 -4.88 -5.76 10.09
N GLY A 112 -4.66 -6.01 11.38
CA GLY A 112 -4.32 -4.98 12.35
C GLY A 112 -5.52 -4.11 12.80
N ILE A 113 -6.71 -4.34 12.25
CA ILE A 113 -7.96 -3.64 12.60
C ILE A 113 -9.00 -4.63 13.15
N ASP A 114 -9.43 -5.61 12.34
CA ASP A 114 -10.42 -6.61 12.77
C ASP A 114 -9.82 -7.72 13.64
N PHE A 115 -8.53 -7.93 13.51
CA PHE A 115 -7.70 -8.83 14.34
C PHE A 115 -6.30 -8.25 14.47
N ASP A 116 -5.49 -8.77 15.40
CA ASP A 116 -4.15 -8.28 15.67
C ASP A 116 -3.24 -8.47 14.46
N GLY A 117 -2.45 -7.43 14.17
CA GLY A 117 -1.55 -7.34 13.02
C GLY A 117 -0.11 -7.67 13.35
N GLY A 118 0.81 -7.16 12.52
CA GLY A 118 2.20 -7.52 12.47
C GLY A 118 3.16 -6.71 13.35
N TYR A 119 2.68 -5.80 14.20
CA TYR A 119 3.56 -5.14 15.18
C TYR A 119 3.80 -6.07 16.39
N ALA A 120 4.19 -7.28 16.12
CA ALA A 120 4.46 -8.34 17.08
C ALA A 120 5.41 -9.39 16.50
N GLU A 121 6.07 -10.16 17.36
CA GLU A 121 6.94 -11.27 16.93
C GLU A 121 6.15 -12.39 16.21
N TYR A 122 4.88 -12.57 16.55
CA TYR A 122 3.98 -13.54 15.91
C TYR A 122 2.58 -12.96 15.74
N MET A 123 1.92 -13.40 14.69
CA MET A 123 0.51 -13.08 14.45
C MET A 123 -0.26 -14.31 13.95
N ILE A 124 -1.59 -14.30 14.10
CA ILE A 124 -2.47 -15.23 13.43
C ILE A 124 -3.07 -14.59 12.17
N ALA A 125 -3.11 -15.33 11.07
CA ALA A 125 -3.75 -14.90 9.85
C ALA A 125 -4.57 -16.03 9.23
N PRO A 126 -5.72 -15.74 8.57
CA PRO A 126 -6.38 -16.71 7.71
C PRO A 126 -5.45 -17.17 6.58
N ALA A 127 -5.42 -18.46 6.29
CA ALA A 127 -4.59 -19.04 5.23
C ALA A 127 -4.88 -18.40 3.84
N SER A 128 -6.10 -17.89 3.63
CA SER A 128 -6.51 -17.20 2.41
C SER A 128 -5.96 -15.76 2.28
N ALA A 129 -5.39 -15.20 3.35
CA ALA A 129 -4.78 -13.87 3.36
C ALA A 129 -3.28 -13.88 3.06
N LEU A 130 -2.68 -15.06 2.92
CA LEU A 130 -1.24 -15.22 2.73
C LEU A 130 -0.84 -15.03 1.26
N ALA A 131 0.20 -14.25 1.04
CA ALA A 131 0.93 -14.14 -0.22
C ALA A 131 2.30 -14.82 -0.08
N ALA A 132 2.69 -15.67 -1.01
CA ALA A 132 4.05 -16.21 -1.03
C ALA A 132 5.06 -15.11 -1.34
N ILE A 133 6.16 -15.07 -0.60
CA ILE A 133 7.25 -14.13 -0.82
C ILE A 133 8.34 -14.85 -1.62
N PRO A 134 8.72 -14.35 -2.83
CA PRO A 134 9.84 -14.87 -3.60
C PRO A 134 11.15 -14.85 -2.80
N ASP A 135 12.03 -15.83 -3.05
CA ASP A 135 13.30 -15.95 -2.29
C ASP A 135 14.21 -14.72 -2.48
N GLU A 136 14.13 -14.07 -3.64
CA GLU A 136 14.92 -12.89 -3.99
C GLU A 136 14.48 -11.62 -3.26
N VAL A 137 13.28 -11.59 -2.66
CA VAL A 137 12.73 -10.40 -1.99
C VAL A 137 13.04 -10.46 -0.49
N PRO A 138 13.87 -9.56 0.05
CA PRO A 138 14.11 -9.48 1.50
C PRO A 138 12.81 -9.22 2.27
N ALA A 139 12.72 -9.71 3.52
CA ALA A 139 11.51 -9.54 4.33
C ALA A 139 11.18 -8.06 4.57
N GLU A 140 12.20 -7.23 4.79
CA GLU A 140 12.04 -5.80 5.02
C GLU A 140 11.49 -5.05 3.80
N GLU A 141 11.80 -5.53 2.58
CA GLU A 141 11.22 -4.99 1.34
C GLU A 141 9.84 -5.58 1.05
N ALA A 142 9.61 -6.83 1.42
CA ALA A 142 8.33 -7.50 1.24
C ALA A 142 7.20 -6.82 2.02
N GLY A 143 7.47 -6.34 3.25
CA GLY A 143 6.49 -5.61 4.04
C GLY A 143 5.81 -4.46 3.28
N PRO A 144 6.52 -3.44 2.81
CA PRO A 144 5.96 -2.34 2.00
C PRO A 144 5.22 -2.78 0.74
N PHE A 145 5.58 -3.91 0.15
CA PHE A 145 4.84 -4.45 -1.01
C PHE A 145 3.45 -4.96 -0.65
N MET A 146 3.20 -5.32 0.62
CA MET A 146 1.88 -5.78 1.08
C MET A 146 0.82 -4.67 1.15
N CYS A 147 1.22 -3.40 1.10
CA CYS A 147 0.30 -2.26 1.09
C CYS A 147 0.64 -1.26 -0.02
N ALA A 148 1.71 -0.49 0.15
CA ALA A 148 2.07 0.56 -0.80
C ALA A 148 2.37 0.01 -2.20
N GLY A 149 3.12 -1.10 -2.28
CA GLY A 149 3.45 -1.76 -3.54
C GLY A 149 2.22 -2.27 -4.28
N VAL A 150 1.45 -3.16 -3.64
CA VAL A 150 0.24 -3.74 -4.25
C VAL A 150 -0.78 -2.68 -4.64
N THR A 151 -0.91 -1.61 -3.86
CA THR A 151 -1.86 -0.53 -4.15
C THR A 151 -1.54 0.15 -5.48
N VAL A 152 -0.29 0.56 -5.68
CA VAL A 152 0.09 1.29 -6.91
C VAL A 152 0.29 0.36 -8.10
N PHE A 153 0.87 -0.83 -7.89
CA PHE A 153 1.02 -1.85 -8.94
C PHE A 153 -0.33 -2.28 -9.50
N ASN A 154 -1.24 -2.66 -8.62
CA ASN A 154 -2.56 -3.17 -9.00
C ASN A 154 -3.43 -2.07 -9.63
N ALA A 155 -3.33 -0.82 -9.14
CA ALA A 155 -3.97 0.33 -9.77
C ALA A 155 -3.49 0.55 -11.20
N LEU A 156 -2.17 0.52 -11.43
CA LEU A 156 -1.58 0.72 -12.76
C LEU A 156 -1.89 -0.44 -13.70
N ARG A 157 -1.75 -1.70 -13.24
CA ARG A 157 -2.02 -2.91 -13.99
C ARG A 157 -3.46 -2.97 -14.51
N ASN A 158 -4.41 -2.47 -13.72
CA ASN A 158 -5.84 -2.44 -14.05
C ASN A 158 -6.33 -1.08 -14.58
N SER A 159 -5.43 -0.13 -14.83
CA SER A 159 -5.78 1.20 -15.31
C SER A 159 -6.38 1.23 -16.72
N GLY A 160 -6.00 0.27 -17.54
CA GLY A 160 -6.30 0.23 -18.97
C GLY A 160 -5.23 0.91 -19.83
N ALA A 161 -4.18 1.49 -19.23
CA ALA A 161 -3.03 2.05 -19.95
C ALA A 161 -2.26 0.95 -20.70
N ARG A 162 -1.66 1.33 -21.82
CA ARG A 162 -0.84 0.46 -22.67
C ARG A 162 0.59 0.98 -22.71
N ALA A 163 1.54 0.10 -23.01
CA ALA A 163 2.93 0.51 -23.21
C ALA A 163 3.01 1.69 -24.21
N GLY A 164 3.75 2.72 -23.84
CA GLY A 164 3.85 3.98 -24.58
C GLY A 164 2.85 5.06 -24.16
N ASP A 165 1.79 4.74 -23.43
CA ASP A 165 0.85 5.74 -22.91
C ASP A 165 1.52 6.64 -21.87
N VAL A 166 1.05 7.90 -21.78
CA VAL A 166 1.50 8.85 -20.76
C VAL A 166 0.83 8.50 -19.43
N VAL A 167 1.64 8.12 -18.45
CA VAL A 167 1.19 7.84 -17.08
C VAL A 167 1.88 8.80 -16.12
N ALA A 168 1.09 9.62 -15.43
CA ALA A 168 1.59 10.58 -14.46
C ALA A 168 1.38 10.08 -13.03
N VAL A 169 2.42 10.19 -12.19
CA VAL A 169 2.37 9.89 -10.75
C VAL A 169 2.47 11.20 -9.99
N HIS A 170 1.38 11.56 -9.29
CA HIS A 170 1.31 12.78 -8.48
C HIS A 170 1.66 12.47 -7.02
N GLY A 171 2.74 13.09 -6.57
CA GLY A 171 3.33 12.91 -5.24
C GLY A 171 4.40 11.83 -5.21
N ILE A 172 5.64 12.18 -4.83
CA ILE A 172 6.77 11.25 -4.70
C ILE A 172 7.03 11.03 -3.21
N GLY A 173 6.22 10.15 -2.66
CA GLY A 173 6.26 9.72 -1.25
C GLY A 173 6.21 8.19 -1.14
N GLY A 174 5.65 7.67 -0.04
CA GLY A 174 5.58 6.22 0.27
C GLY A 174 4.93 5.35 -0.82
N LEU A 175 3.91 5.86 -1.53
CA LEU A 175 3.29 5.20 -2.67
C LEU A 175 3.96 5.62 -3.99
N GLY A 176 4.19 6.92 -4.16
CA GLY A 176 4.58 7.47 -5.45
C GLY A 176 5.96 7.05 -5.93
N HIS A 177 6.94 6.83 -5.03
CA HIS A 177 8.25 6.35 -5.44
C HIS A 177 8.20 4.93 -6.04
N LEU A 178 7.29 4.08 -5.56
CA LEU A 178 6.98 2.78 -6.17
C LEU A 178 6.15 2.95 -7.45
N GLY A 179 5.17 3.85 -7.43
CA GLY A 179 4.33 4.15 -8.60
C GLY A 179 5.14 4.58 -9.82
N VAL A 180 6.18 5.41 -9.64
CA VAL A 180 7.10 5.81 -10.73
C VAL A 180 7.87 4.61 -11.28
N GLN A 181 8.40 3.76 -10.41
CA GLN A 181 9.14 2.56 -10.81
C GLN A 181 8.23 1.60 -11.58
N TYR A 182 7.04 1.27 -11.05
CA TYR A 182 6.10 0.39 -11.74
C TYR A 182 5.63 0.97 -13.07
N ALA A 183 5.30 2.26 -13.13
CA ALA A 183 4.92 2.90 -14.38
C ALA A 183 6.03 2.77 -15.45
N ARG A 184 7.28 2.97 -15.05
CA ARG A 184 8.45 2.78 -15.93
C ARG A 184 8.58 1.34 -16.40
N GLN A 185 8.50 0.38 -15.49
CA GLN A 185 8.70 -1.05 -15.79
C GLN A 185 7.55 -1.65 -16.61
N MET A 186 6.35 -1.07 -16.52
CA MET A 186 5.21 -1.43 -17.37
C MET A 186 5.30 -0.83 -18.79
N GLY A 187 6.36 -0.07 -19.09
CA GLY A 187 6.60 0.50 -20.43
C GLY A 187 5.85 1.79 -20.71
N PHE A 188 5.38 2.50 -19.69
CA PHE A 188 4.68 3.76 -19.85
C PHE A 188 5.65 4.95 -20.03
N GLN A 189 5.21 5.98 -20.74
CA GLN A 189 5.87 7.29 -20.70
C GLN A 189 5.56 7.93 -19.33
N THR A 190 6.48 7.75 -18.39
CA THR A 190 6.27 8.06 -16.97
C THR A 190 6.56 9.54 -16.68
N VAL A 191 5.59 10.23 -16.11
CA VAL A 191 5.69 11.62 -15.63
C VAL A 191 5.62 11.62 -14.10
N ALA A 192 6.61 12.19 -13.43
CA ALA A 192 6.57 12.44 -11.99
C ALA A 192 6.13 13.87 -11.72
N ILE A 193 5.15 14.07 -10.85
CA ILE A 193 4.64 15.38 -10.43
C ILE A 193 4.87 15.54 -8.94
N ASN A 194 5.61 16.57 -8.52
CA ASN A 194 5.85 16.86 -7.11
C ASN A 194 5.99 18.37 -6.88
N ARG A 195 6.01 18.82 -5.63
CA ARG A 195 6.27 20.22 -5.26
C ARG A 195 7.76 20.42 -5.09
N GLY A 196 8.30 21.49 -5.72
CA GLY A 196 9.72 21.80 -5.71
C GLY A 196 10.54 20.86 -6.59
N ASN A 197 11.84 21.10 -6.69
CA ASN A 197 12.77 20.36 -7.54
C ASN A 197 13.70 19.40 -6.74
N ASP A 198 13.61 19.38 -5.43
CA ASP A 198 14.44 18.58 -4.52
C ASP A 198 14.38 17.06 -4.79
N LYS A 199 13.28 16.60 -5.37
CA LYS A 199 13.07 15.20 -5.74
C LYS A 199 13.22 14.89 -7.24
N GLU A 200 13.57 15.88 -8.08
CA GLU A 200 13.67 15.65 -9.52
C GLU A 200 14.74 14.60 -9.87
N SER A 201 15.95 14.76 -9.33
CA SER A 201 17.03 13.80 -9.59
C SER A 201 16.63 12.38 -9.19
N LEU A 202 16.02 12.22 -8.02
CA LEU A 202 15.54 10.94 -7.55
C LEU A 202 14.42 10.38 -8.42
N ALA A 203 13.43 11.19 -8.81
CA ALA A 203 12.34 10.75 -9.67
C ALA A 203 12.85 10.22 -11.02
N ARG A 204 13.86 10.88 -11.58
CA ARG A 204 14.54 10.41 -12.81
C ARG A 204 15.30 9.11 -12.59
N GLN A 205 16.00 8.94 -11.46
CA GLN A 205 16.66 7.68 -11.09
C GLN A 205 15.66 6.54 -10.94
N LEU A 206 14.47 6.83 -10.39
CA LEU A 206 13.38 5.87 -10.26
C LEU A 206 12.70 5.55 -11.62
N GLY A 207 13.06 6.25 -12.70
CA GLY A 207 12.62 5.95 -14.05
C GLY A 207 11.63 6.95 -14.66
N ALA A 208 11.40 8.11 -14.05
CA ALA A 208 10.58 9.15 -14.66
C ALA A 208 11.25 9.73 -15.92
N HIS A 209 10.51 9.76 -17.02
CA HIS A 209 10.96 10.42 -18.27
C HIS A 209 10.80 11.93 -18.17
N HIS A 210 9.77 12.40 -17.48
CA HIS A 210 9.46 13.80 -17.26
C HIS A 210 9.27 14.08 -15.78
N TYR A 211 9.64 15.28 -15.36
CA TYR A 211 9.38 15.79 -14.03
C TYR A 211 8.64 17.12 -14.14
N ILE A 212 7.58 17.30 -13.38
CA ILE A 212 6.79 18.54 -13.31
C ILE A 212 6.85 19.06 -11.88
N ASP A 213 7.44 20.25 -11.71
CA ASP A 213 7.38 20.97 -10.45
C ASP A 213 6.07 21.74 -10.35
N ALA A 214 5.17 21.26 -9.50
CA ALA A 214 3.85 21.86 -9.29
C ALA A 214 3.88 23.23 -8.60
N THR A 215 5.04 23.70 -8.14
CA THR A 215 5.20 25.07 -7.58
C THR A 215 5.72 26.07 -8.60
N ALA A 216 6.41 25.61 -9.63
CA ALA A 216 7.04 26.45 -10.63
C ALA A 216 6.24 26.53 -11.94
N THR A 217 5.39 25.53 -12.22
CA THR A 217 4.67 25.43 -13.51
C THR A 217 3.21 25.05 -13.31
N ASP A 218 2.40 25.35 -14.31
CA ASP A 218 1.03 24.85 -14.41
C ASP A 218 1.07 23.37 -14.83
N VAL A 219 0.77 22.47 -13.90
CA VAL A 219 0.79 21.03 -14.09
C VAL A 219 -0.12 20.59 -15.24
N VAL A 220 -1.30 21.21 -15.38
CA VAL A 220 -2.26 20.87 -16.44
C VAL A 220 -1.68 21.25 -17.80
N ALA A 221 -1.12 22.46 -17.92
CA ALA A 221 -0.50 22.91 -19.17
C ALA A 221 0.68 22.02 -19.56
N GLU A 222 1.53 21.62 -18.61
CA GLU A 222 2.66 20.72 -18.87
C GLU A 222 2.19 19.32 -19.33
N LEU A 223 1.16 18.76 -18.69
CA LEU A 223 0.59 17.49 -19.14
C LEU A 223 -0.02 17.60 -20.54
N GLN A 224 -0.71 18.70 -20.83
CA GLN A 224 -1.33 18.91 -22.15
C GLN A 224 -0.29 19.07 -23.28
N LYS A 225 0.91 19.58 -23.00
CA LYS A 225 2.02 19.59 -23.98
C LYS A 225 2.45 18.17 -24.41
N LEU A 226 2.22 17.18 -23.52
CA LEU A 226 2.46 15.76 -23.81
C LEU A 226 1.24 15.06 -24.45
N GLY A 227 0.17 15.79 -24.73
CA GLY A 227 -1.10 15.24 -25.24
C GLY A 227 -2.10 14.87 -24.13
N GLY A 228 -1.79 15.20 -22.88
CA GLY A 228 -2.51 14.80 -21.68
C GLY A 228 -2.10 13.41 -21.16
N ALA A 229 -2.38 13.14 -19.91
CA ALA A 229 -2.08 11.83 -19.32
C ALA A 229 -3.22 10.82 -19.57
N ASN A 230 -2.89 9.64 -20.07
CA ASN A 230 -3.84 8.53 -20.21
C ASN A 230 -4.27 8.01 -18.81
N VAL A 231 -3.32 8.03 -17.85
CA VAL A 231 -3.60 7.73 -16.46
C VAL A 231 -2.86 8.72 -15.56
N ILE A 232 -3.54 9.22 -14.54
CA ILE A 232 -2.90 9.94 -13.43
C ILE A 232 -3.13 9.12 -12.17
N LEU A 233 -2.05 8.71 -11.52
CA LEU A 233 -2.06 8.04 -10.22
C LEU A 233 -1.81 9.09 -9.14
N ALA A 234 -2.86 9.50 -8.41
CA ALA A 234 -2.79 10.56 -7.41
C ALA A 234 -2.46 9.98 -6.03
N THR A 235 -1.19 9.95 -5.65
CA THR A 235 -0.73 9.35 -4.39
C THR A 235 -0.56 10.36 -3.25
N ALA A 236 -0.52 11.66 -3.53
CA ALA A 236 -0.50 12.70 -2.51
C ALA A 236 -1.94 13.08 -2.11
N PRO A 237 -2.31 13.04 -0.81
CA PRO A 237 -3.68 13.23 -0.34
C PRO A 237 -4.05 14.73 -0.23
N ASN A 238 -3.98 15.47 -1.33
CA ASN A 238 -4.37 16.87 -1.40
C ASN A 238 -5.57 17.03 -2.35
N ALA A 239 -6.75 17.27 -1.80
CA ALA A 239 -8.00 17.30 -2.55
C ALA A 239 -8.03 18.34 -3.67
N GLN A 240 -7.49 19.55 -3.41
CA GLN A 240 -7.44 20.63 -4.40
C GLN A 240 -6.53 20.27 -5.57
N ALA A 241 -5.31 19.76 -5.27
CA ALA A 241 -4.38 19.33 -6.31
C ALA A 241 -4.96 18.18 -7.14
N ILE A 242 -5.53 17.15 -6.49
CA ILE A 242 -6.16 16.02 -7.18
C ILE A 242 -7.28 16.49 -8.10
N SER A 243 -8.14 17.40 -7.61
CA SER A 243 -9.26 17.94 -8.38
C SER A 243 -8.80 18.65 -9.67
N ALA A 244 -7.72 19.44 -9.59
CA ALA A 244 -7.15 20.14 -10.72
C ALA A 244 -6.55 19.20 -11.79
N LEU A 245 -6.06 18.02 -11.39
CA LEU A 245 -5.43 17.07 -12.32
C LEU A 245 -6.38 16.49 -13.37
N VAL A 246 -7.69 16.57 -13.16
CA VAL A 246 -8.68 16.08 -14.13
C VAL A 246 -8.52 16.77 -15.48
N ASP A 247 -8.20 18.05 -15.51
CA ASP A 247 -7.99 18.81 -16.75
C ASP A 247 -6.63 18.50 -17.44
N GLY A 248 -5.73 17.79 -16.76
CA GLY A 248 -4.49 17.24 -17.30
C GLY A 248 -4.64 15.91 -18.03
N LEU A 249 -5.82 15.28 -17.97
CA LEU A 249 -6.09 14.00 -18.62
C LEU A 249 -6.15 14.12 -20.16
N ALA A 250 -5.70 13.08 -20.84
CA ALA A 250 -5.95 12.86 -22.25
C ALA A 250 -7.45 12.50 -22.49
N PRO A 251 -7.94 12.54 -23.75
CA PRO A 251 -9.26 11.98 -24.05
C PRO A 251 -9.38 10.52 -23.60
N SER A 252 -10.48 10.21 -22.92
CA SER A 252 -10.72 8.90 -22.25
C SER A 252 -9.73 8.55 -21.13
N GLY A 253 -8.94 9.51 -20.66
CA GLY A 253 -8.00 9.31 -19.57
C GLY A 253 -8.67 9.05 -18.22
N LYS A 254 -7.91 8.49 -17.29
CA LYS A 254 -8.40 8.08 -15.98
C LYS A 254 -7.55 8.67 -14.85
N LEU A 255 -8.21 9.30 -13.89
CA LEU A 255 -7.59 9.70 -12.62
C LEU A 255 -7.86 8.61 -11.58
N LEU A 256 -6.79 7.96 -11.10
CA LEU A 256 -6.84 6.94 -10.05
C LEU A 256 -6.43 7.55 -8.72
N VAL A 257 -7.27 7.38 -7.70
CA VAL A 257 -7.07 7.94 -6.35
C VAL A 257 -6.96 6.80 -5.33
N PRO A 258 -5.74 6.31 -5.05
CA PRO A 258 -5.50 5.27 -4.04
C PRO A 258 -5.30 5.83 -2.62
N ALA A 259 -5.05 7.14 -2.48
CA ALA A 259 -4.86 7.82 -1.20
C ALA A 259 -6.08 8.69 -0.90
N ALA A 260 -6.67 8.52 0.29
CA ALA A 260 -7.86 9.27 0.70
C ALA A 260 -7.46 10.66 1.23
N PRO A 261 -7.81 11.76 0.55
CA PRO A 261 -7.72 13.10 1.12
C PRO A 261 -8.79 13.29 2.21
N ALA A 262 -8.53 14.19 3.16
CA ALA A 262 -9.49 14.49 4.22
C ALA A 262 -10.70 15.26 3.67
N GLU A 263 -10.49 16.18 2.70
CA GLU A 263 -11.53 16.98 2.10
C GLU A 263 -12.11 16.33 0.84
N PRO A 264 -13.38 16.60 0.50
CA PRO A 264 -13.98 16.13 -0.75
C PRO A 264 -13.30 16.69 -1.99
N LEU A 265 -13.27 15.88 -3.06
CA LEU A 265 -12.83 16.34 -4.38
C LEU A 265 -13.94 17.21 -5.03
N THR A 266 -13.54 18.33 -5.60
CA THR A 266 -14.42 19.20 -6.39
C THR A 266 -14.06 19.10 -7.87
N ILE A 267 -14.87 18.42 -8.66
CA ILE A 267 -14.59 18.10 -10.06
C ILE A 267 -15.68 18.62 -10.96
N SER A 268 -15.30 19.29 -12.06
CA SER A 268 -16.24 19.71 -13.10
C SER A 268 -16.74 18.50 -13.89
N VAL A 269 -18.05 18.23 -13.79
CA VAL A 269 -18.68 17.18 -14.60
C VAL A 269 -18.57 17.49 -16.09
N PHE A 270 -18.62 18.79 -16.48
CA PHE A 270 -18.45 19.22 -17.86
C PHE A 270 -17.07 18.83 -18.42
N SER A 271 -15.99 19.01 -17.64
CA SER A 271 -14.64 18.56 -18.03
C SER A 271 -14.59 17.05 -18.28
N LEU A 272 -15.24 16.26 -17.41
CA LEU A 272 -15.32 14.80 -17.59
C LEU A 272 -16.07 14.41 -18.88
N ILE A 273 -17.21 15.06 -19.17
CA ILE A 273 -18.02 14.80 -20.37
C ILE A 273 -17.21 15.14 -21.63
N MET A 274 -16.63 16.33 -21.70
CA MET A 274 -15.93 16.80 -22.89
C MET A 274 -14.71 15.97 -23.27
N ARG A 275 -14.07 15.35 -22.29
CA ARG A 275 -12.91 14.46 -22.51
C ARG A 275 -13.28 12.97 -22.42
N ARG A 276 -14.52 12.64 -22.06
CA ARG A 276 -14.95 11.25 -21.77
C ARG A 276 -14.00 10.60 -20.74
N SER A 277 -13.46 11.39 -19.83
CA SER A 277 -12.54 10.94 -18.79
C SER A 277 -13.30 10.43 -17.57
N SER A 278 -12.56 9.77 -16.65
CA SER A 278 -13.14 9.21 -15.44
C SER A 278 -12.23 9.44 -14.22
N VAL A 279 -12.86 9.47 -13.04
CA VAL A 279 -12.19 9.45 -11.74
C VAL A 279 -12.63 8.21 -11.01
N ALA A 280 -11.67 7.46 -10.47
CA ALA A 280 -11.95 6.22 -9.75
C ALA A 280 -11.07 6.11 -8.50
N GLY A 281 -11.68 5.68 -7.40
CA GLY A 281 -10.93 5.20 -6.24
C GLY A 281 -10.28 3.85 -6.54
N TRP A 282 -9.21 3.53 -5.82
CA TRP A 282 -8.57 2.23 -5.94
C TRP A 282 -8.33 1.63 -4.56
N TYR A 283 -8.91 0.45 -4.34
CA TYR A 283 -8.63 -0.38 -3.17
C TYR A 283 -7.35 -1.17 -3.41
N SER A 284 -6.52 -1.33 -2.40
CA SER A 284 -5.22 -2.02 -2.43
C SER A 284 -5.18 -3.27 -3.35
N GLY A 285 -5.37 -4.45 -2.77
CA GLY A 285 -5.39 -5.72 -3.46
C GLY A 285 -5.59 -6.87 -2.48
N MET A 286 -5.64 -8.07 -3.02
CA MET A 286 -5.72 -9.31 -2.25
C MET A 286 -4.33 -9.97 -2.13
N ALA A 287 -4.24 -11.07 -1.41
CA ALA A 287 -3.03 -11.86 -1.25
C ALA A 287 -2.38 -12.22 -2.62
N ARG A 288 -3.17 -12.64 -3.61
CA ARG A 288 -2.66 -12.95 -4.95
C ARG A 288 -2.09 -11.71 -5.64
N ASP A 289 -2.75 -10.54 -5.51
CA ASP A 289 -2.22 -9.30 -6.08
C ASP A 289 -0.90 -8.88 -5.42
N SER A 290 -0.76 -9.11 -4.11
CA SER A 290 0.50 -8.87 -3.37
C SER A 290 1.61 -9.80 -3.86
N GLN A 291 1.29 -11.07 -4.10
CA GLN A 291 2.25 -12.02 -4.65
C GLN A 291 2.69 -11.62 -6.06
N ASP A 292 1.75 -11.28 -6.96
CA ASP A 292 2.05 -10.78 -8.31
C ASP A 292 2.91 -9.52 -8.25
N THR A 293 2.65 -8.63 -7.27
CA THR A 293 3.45 -7.41 -7.05
C THR A 293 4.89 -7.75 -6.74
N MET A 294 5.14 -8.70 -5.83
CA MET A 294 6.50 -9.11 -5.46
C MET A 294 7.20 -9.87 -6.57
N GLU A 295 6.51 -10.78 -7.27
CA GLU A 295 7.02 -11.49 -8.43
C GLU A 295 7.44 -10.51 -9.54
N PHE A 296 6.60 -9.52 -9.84
CA PHE A 296 6.92 -8.47 -10.80
C PHE A 296 8.10 -7.60 -10.33
N SER A 297 8.15 -7.26 -9.04
CA SER A 297 9.23 -6.45 -8.47
C SER A 297 10.57 -7.17 -8.54
N ALA A 298 10.61 -8.46 -8.18
CA ALA A 298 11.80 -9.29 -8.29
C ALA A 298 12.28 -9.40 -9.75
N LEU A 299 11.34 -9.60 -10.70
CA LEU A 299 11.65 -9.68 -12.13
C LEU A 299 12.22 -8.39 -12.71
N THR A 300 11.73 -7.22 -12.26
CA THR A 300 12.00 -5.93 -12.91
C THR A 300 12.91 -5.00 -12.11
N GLY A 301 13.34 -5.41 -10.91
CA GLY A 301 14.21 -4.62 -10.05
C GLY A 301 13.51 -3.41 -9.42
N VAL A 302 12.22 -3.51 -9.13
CA VAL A 302 11.50 -2.50 -8.34
C VAL A 302 11.75 -2.74 -6.86
N HIS A 303 12.26 -1.72 -6.16
CA HIS A 303 12.58 -1.79 -4.75
C HIS A 303 11.94 -0.63 -3.96
N PRO A 304 11.39 -0.88 -2.76
CA PRO A 304 11.01 0.19 -1.86
C PRO A 304 12.27 0.80 -1.22
N MET A 305 12.26 2.11 -1.06
CA MET A 305 13.27 2.78 -0.22
C MET A 305 12.80 2.72 1.23
N ILE A 306 13.59 2.10 2.10
CA ILE A 306 13.18 1.77 3.47
C ILE A 306 14.15 2.32 4.52
N GLU A 307 13.59 2.64 5.69
CA GLU A 307 14.34 2.91 6.93
C GLU A 307 13.86 1.92 8.00
N LYS A 308 14.81 1.18 8.62
CA LYS A 308 14.50 0.09 9.55
C LYS A 308 14.58 0.54 11.00
N TYR A 309 13.64 0.07 11.80
CA TYR A 309 13.56 0.30 13.24
C TYR A 309 13.24 -1.03 13.94
N PRO A 310 13.88 -1.35 15.07
CA PRO A 310 13.43 -2.49 15.88
C PRO A 310 12.04 -2.24 16.46
N LEU A 311 11.28 -3.31 16.72
CA LEU A 311 9.92 -3.24 17.28
C LEU A 311 9.85 -2.37 18.54
N GLU A 312 10.87 -2.41 19.37
CA GLU A 312 10.98 -1.62 20.60
C GLU A 312 10.94 -0.10 20.36
N ARG A 313 11.28 0.35 19.15
CA ARG A 313 11.25 1.76 18.75
C ARG A 313 10.00 2.11 17.93
N VAL A 314 8.89 1.37 18.10
CA VAL A 314 7.65 1.57 17.34
C VAL A 314 7.13 3.01 17.41
N ALA A 315 7.20 3.66 18.56
CA ALA A 315 6.74 5.04 18.73
C ALA A 315 7.54 6.01 17.83
N GLU A 316 8.85 5.88 17.82
CA GLU A 316 9.72 6.68 16.95
C GLU A 316 9.50 6.35 15.47
N ALA A 317 9.41 5.09 15.11
CA ALA A 317 9.12 4.63 13.76
C ALA A 317 7.80 5.23 13.23
N TYR A 318 6.77 5.23 14.06
CA TYR A 318 5.48 5.83 13.75
C TYR A 318 5.59 7.36 13.54
N GLU A 319 6.27 8.07 14.43
CA GLU A 319 6.49 9.52 14.30
C GLU A 319 7.29 9.88 13.04
N GLN A 320 8.31 9.11 12.69
CA GLN A 320 9.06 9.31 11.45
C GLN A 320 8.19 9.13 10.22
N MET A 321 7.34 8.11 10.20
CA MET A 321 6.37 7.90 9.12
C MET A 321 5.35 9.05 9.08
N HIS A 322 4.81 9.46 10.22
CA HIS A 322 3.76 10.47 10.32
C HIS A 322 4.24 11.88 9.93
N SER A 323 5.46 12.25 10.32
CA SER A 323 6.09 13.53 9.95
C SER A 323 6.42 13.65 8.45
N GLY A 324 6.49 12.52 7.74
CA GLY A 324 6.87 12.49 6.32
C GLY A 324 8.34 12.78 6.04
N ASN A 325 9.20 12.78 7.08
CA ASN A 325 10.64 13.05 6.94
C ASN A 325 11.42 11.85 6.38
N VAL A 326 10.86 10.65 6.49
CA VAL A 326 11.46 9.41 6.01
C VAL A 326 11.47 9.31 4.48
N ARG A 327 12.48 8.67 3.92
CA ARG A 327 12.58 8.35 2.47
C ARG A 327 12.62 6.82 2.26
N PHE A 328 11.49 6.15 2.00
CA PHE A 328 10.11 6.66 1.99
C PHE A 328 9.22 5.79 2.85
N ARG A 329 9.68 4.59 3.22
CA ARG A 329 8.94 3.62 4.02
C ARG A 329 9.67 3.32 5.31
N VAL A 330 8.93 3.29 6.40
CA VAL A 330 9.42 2.81 7.68
C VAL A 330 9.07 1.34 7.81
N VAL A 331 10.00 0.53 8.32
CA VAL A 331 9.81 -0.90 8.52
C VAL A 331 10.28 -1.27 9.93
N LEU A 332 9.40 -1.89 10.70
CA LEU A 332 9.74 -2.53 11.97
C LEU A 332 10.37 -3.90 11.70
N THR A 333 11.46 -4.23 12.39
CA THR A 333 12.10 -5.54 12.35
C THR A 333 11.90 -6.24 13.68
N MET A 334 11.63 -7.56 13.65
CA MET A 334 11.41 -8.40 14.80
C MET A 334 12.67 -9.25 15.03
N GLY A 335 13.18 -9.28 16.26
CA GLY A 335 14.42 -10.00 16.58
C GLY A 335 15.65 -9.25 16.10
N GLY A 336 15.81 -8.01 16.59
CA GLY A 336 16.99 -7.22 16.30
C GLY A 336 18.27 -7.81 16.90
N GLU A 337 19.38 -7.79 16.14
CA GLU A 337 20.67 -7.52 16.74
C GLU A 337 20.71 -6.06 17.17
#